data_968c357f35f9771ba0967634f9e92670
#
_entry.id   968c357f35f9771ba0967634f9e92670
#
_cell.length_a   1.000
_cell.length_b   1.000
_cell.length_c   1.000
_cell.angle_alpha   90.00
_cell.angle_beta   90.00
_cell.angle_gamma   90.00
#
_symmetry.space_group_name_H-M   'P 1'
#
loop_
_entity.id
_entity.type
_entity.pdbx_description
1 polymer ?
#
loop_
_entity_poly.entity_id
_entity_poly.type
_entity_poly.pdbx_seq_one_letter_code
_entity_poly.pdbx_strand_id
1 'polypeptide(L)'
;PVVPLPGPCAAVTALSAAGLPTHSFQFLGFLPSKQNARRARLGALKSSDSTIILYEAPHRIIDLLDDVEEVLGVLREVCIARELTKTFETVRRDTVANIRDWVKGDANQQRGEFVVMIAPDSQKEGGVSDEAFNLLRALADELPPRKAAQIVADHYGLKSRDLYQILINQE
;
A
#
# COMPACT_ATOMS: atom_id res chain seq x y z
N PRO A 1 -37.20 -8.69 18.21
CA PRO A 1 -36.06 -9.53 17.81
C PRO A 1 -35.31 -8.88 16.63
N VAL A 2 -33.99 -9.00 16.63
CA VAL A 2 -33.12 -8.59 15.49
C VAL A 2 -32.72 -9.85 14.75
N VAL A 3 -32.95 -9.87 13.43
CA VAL A 3 -32.61 -11.01 12.58
C VAL A 3 -31.51 -10.57 11.61
N PRO A 4 -30.26 -11.07 11.76
CA PRO A 4 -29.19 -10.73 10.84
C PRO A 4 -29.39 -11.45 9.50
N LEU A 5 -29.17 -10.73 8.40
CA LEU A 5 -29.17 -11.29 7.06
C LEU A 5 -27.78 -11.10 6.43
N PRO A 6 -27.17 -12.14 5.84
CA PRO A 6 -25.94 -11.98 5.08
C PRO A 6 -26.20 -11.11 3.84
N GLY A 7 -25.26 -10.22 3.52
CA GLY A 7 -25.43 -9.32 2.39
C GLY A 7 -24.11 -8.80 1.81
N PRO A 8 -24.17 -8.08 0.70
CA PRO A 8 -23.00 -7.50 0.05
C PRO A 8 -22.28 -6.51 0.97
N CYS A 9 -20.94 -6.61 1.01
CA CYS A 9 -20.09 -5.69 1.76
C CYS A 9 -18.86 -5.34 0.92
N ALA A 10 -18.73 -4.09 0.50
CA ALA A 10 -17.63 -3.65 -0.36
C ALA A 10 -16.24 -3.91 0.25
N ALA A 11 -16.10 -3.76 1.58
CA ALA A 11 -14.84 -4.02 2.27
C ALA A 11 -14.39 -5.48 2.14
N VAL A 12 -15.30 -6.44 2.37
CA VAL A 12 -14.99 -7.88 2.28
C VAL A 12 -14.85 -8.30 0.83
N THR A 13 -15.67 -7.76 -0.08
CA THR A 13 -15.56 -8.01 -1.53
C THR A 13 -14.20 -7.55 -2.05
N ALA A 14 -13.76 -6.34 -1.70
CA ALA A 14 -12.43 -5.84 -2.04
C ALA A 14 -11.31 -6.74 -1.49
N LEU A 15 -11.40 -7.11 -0.21
CA LEU A 15 -10.39 -7.92 0.46
C LEU A 15 -10.23 -9.29 -0.22
N SER A 16 -11.33 -9.90 -0.68
CA SER A 16 -11.29 -11.21 -1.38
C SER A 16 -10.52 -11.17 -2.69
N ALA A 17 -10.41 -9.99 -3.33
CA ALA A 17 -9.72 -9.79 -4.60
C ALA A 17 -8.34 -9.10 -4.45
N ALA A 18 -8.00 -8.61 -3.25
CA ALA A 18 -6.84 -7.76 -3.03
C ALA A 18 -5.49 -8.49 -3.13
N GLY A 19 -5.44 -9.81 -2.88
CA GLY A 19 -4.20 -10.57 -2.80
C GLY A 19 -3.30 -10.19 -1.61
N LEU A 20 -3.83 -9.45 -0.63
CA LEU A 20 -3.16 -9.11 0.63
C LEU A 20 -3.43 -10.17 1.71
N PRO A 21 -2.64 -10.22 2.80
CA PRO A 21 -2.92 -11.10 3.94
C PRO A 21 -4.31 -10.89 4.51
N THR A 22 -5.07 -11.96 4.69
CA THR A 22 -6.49 -11.90 5.12
C THR A 22 -6.75 -12.55 6.48
N HIS A 23 -5.74 -13.15 7.11
CA HIS A 23 -5.87 -13.82 8.40
C HIS A 23 -6.26 -12.86 9.54
N SER A 24 -5.88 -11.58 9.40
CA SER A 24 -6.29 -10.49 10.27
C SER A 24 -6.51 -9.22 9.45
N PHE A 25 -7.62 -8.55 9.67
CA PHE A 25 -7.89 -7.26 9.02
C PHE A 25 -8.68 -6.32 9.94
N GLN A 26 -8.55 -5.02 9.71
CA GLN A 26 -9.30 -3.98 10.42
C GLN A 26 -10.00 -3.08 9.41
N PHE A 27 -11.32 -2.98 9.52
CA PHE A 27 -12.10 -2.01 8.76
C PHE A 27 -12.27 -0.73 9.57
N LEU A 28 -11.79 0.40 9.06
CA LEU A 28 -11.79 1.69 9.74
C LEU A 28 -12.74 2.72 9.08
N GLY A 29 -13.38 2.36 7.98
CA GLY A 29 -14.23 3.31 7.24
C GLY A 29 -13.41 4.46 6.64
N PHE A 30 -13.89 5.70 6.79
CA PHE A 30 -13.20 6.89 6.30
C PHE A 30 -12.22 7.44 7.35
N LEU A 31 -11.01 7.78 6.91
CA LEU A 31 -10.08 8.51 7.76
C LEU A 31 -10.46 10.00 7.89
N PRO A 32 -9.98 10.71 8.93
CA PRO A 32 -10.25 12.13 9.12
C PRO A 32 -9.93 12.96 7.85
N SER A 33 -10.76 13.96 7.56
CA SER A 33 -10.56 14.86 6.43
C SER A 33 -9.36 15.81 6.61
N LYS A 34 -9.08 16.20 7.86
CA LYS A 34 -7.93 17.06 8.19
C LYS A 34 -6.64 16.25 8.11
N GLN A 35 -5.67 16.71 7.32
CA GLN A 35 -4.41 16.03 7.04
C GLN A 35 -3.66 15.61 8.31
N ASN A 36 -3.46 16.51 9.27
CA ASN A 36 -2.74 16.19 10.50
C ASN A 36 -3.40 15.06 11.30
N ALA A 37 -4.74 15.06 11.39
CA ALA A 37 -5.48 14.02 12.08
C ALA A 37 -5.43 12.68 11.30
N ARG A 38 -5.46 12.72 9.96
CA ARG A 38 -5.30 11.55 9.08
C ARG A 38 -3.91 10.94 9.23
N ARG A 39 -2.85 11.74 9.18
CA ARG A 39 -1.46 11.30 9.41
C ARG A 39 -1.24 10.71 10.79
N ALA A 40 -1.78 11.34 11.83
CA ALA A 40 -1.71 10.80 13.19
C ALA A 40 -2.39 9.43 13.28
N ARG A 41 -3.56 9.25 12.62
CA ARG A 41 -4.25 7.96 12.57
C ARG A 41 -3.46 6.90 11.80
N LEU A 42 -2.86 7.26 10.66
CA LEU A 42 -1.96 6.39 9.89
C LEU A 42 -0.72 6.00 10.70
N GLY A 43 -0.11 6.95 11.42
CA GLY A 43 1.04 6.69 12.29
C GLY A 43 0.76 5.64 13.37
N ALA A 44 -0.44 5.66 13.96
CA ALA A 44 -0.87 4.65 14.92
C ALA A 44 -1.03 3.24 14.31
N LEU A 45 -1.11 3.14 12.97
CA LEU A 45 -1.24 1.89 12.23
C LEU A 45 0.09 1.40 11.62
N LYS A 46 1.17 2.17 11.77
CA LYS A 46 2.45 1.90 11.11
C LYS A 46 2.96 0.50 11.37
N SER A 47 2.85 0.02 12.61
CA SER A 47 3.30 -1.32 13.02
C SER A 47 2.17 -2.35 13.11
N SER A 48 1.04 -2.11 12.44
CA SER A 48 -0.08 -3.07 12.42
C SER A 48 0.34 -4.36 11.72
N ASP A 49 -0.05 -5.50 12.30
CA ASP A 49 0.07 -6.84 11.74
C ASP A 49 -1.17 -7.29 10.94
N SER A 50 -2.13 -6.38 10.78
CA SER A 50 -3.41 -6.63 10.11
C SER A 50 -3.50 -5.82 8.81
N THR A 51 -4.18 -6.34 7.81
CA THR A 51 -4.57 -5.57 6.63
C THR A 51 -5.59 -4.51 7.03
N ILE A 52 -5.30 -3.24 6.74
CA ILE A 52 -6.19 -2.12 7.03
C ILE A 52 -7.07 -1.86 5.83
N ILE A 53 -8.38 -1.76 6.05
CA ILE A 53 -9.38 -1.49 4.99
C ILE A 53 -10.02 -0.14 5.25
N LEU A 54 -9.99 0.74 4.24
CA LEU A 54 -10.53 2.08 4.28
C LEU A 54 -11.51 2.28 3.13
N TYR A 55 -12.50 3.14 3.34
CA TYR A 55 -13.23 3.79 2.25
C TYR A 55 -12.64 5.16 1.98
N GLU A 56 -12.63 5.57 0.72
CA GLU A 56 -12.19 6.92 0.38
C GLU A 56 -13.01 7.51 -0.76
N ALA A 57 -13.18 8.83 -0.70
CA ALA A 57 -13.88 9.59 -1.73
C ALA A 57 -12.92 9.95 -2.89
N PRO A 58 -13.42 10.05 -4.13
CA PRO A 58 -12.59 10.29 -5.31
C PRO A 58 -11.73 11.56 -5.22
N HIS A 59 -12.28 12.63 -4.66
CA HIS A 59 -11.57 13.91 -4.50
C HIS A 59 -10.50 13.91 -3.40
N ARG A 60 -10.37 12.82 -2.63
CA ARG A 60 -9.41 12.68 -1.53
C ARG A 60 -8.39 11.56 -1.73
N ILE A 61 -8.56 10.75 -2.78
CA ILE A 61 -7.74 9.55 -2.98
C ILE A 61 -6.24 9.87 -3.10
N ILE A 62 -5.89 10.94 -3.82
CA ILE A 62 -4.49 11.36 -3.98
C ILE A 62 -3.91 11.81 -2.63
N ASP A 63 -4.63 12.65 -1.90
CA ASP A 63 -4.21 13.13 -0.58
C ASP A 63 -4.00 11.97 0.41
N LEU A 64 -4.88 10.94 0.36
CA LEU A 64 -4.72 9.76 1.17
C LEU A 64 -3.46 8.99 0.79
N LEU A 65 -3.20 8.77 -0.50
CA LEU A 65 -2.02 8.02 -0.97
C LEU A 65 -0.71 8.77 -0.65
N ASP A 66 -0.69 10.09 -0.80
CA ASP A 66 0.45 10.92 -0.40
C ASP A 66 0.73 10.79 1.11
N ASP A 67 -0.32 10.81 1.95
CA ASP A 67 -0.15 10.64 3.40
C ASP A 67 0.24 9.20 3.80
N VAL A 68 -0.28 8.18 3.11
CA VAL A 68 0.13 6.77 3.33
C VAL A 68 1.62 6.62 3.00
N GLU A 69 2.08 7.16 1.88
CA GLU A 69 3.48 7.10 1.49
C GLU A 69 4.39 7.81 2.50
N GLU A 70 4.02 9.02 2.92
CA GLU A 70 4.83 9.81 3.86
C GLU A 70 4.91 9.17 5.25
N VAL A 71 3.81 8.57 5.73
CA VAL A 71 3.73 8.05 7.12
C VAL A 71 4.14 6.58 7.21
N LEU A 72 3.77 5.77 6.22
CA LEU A 72 3.98 4.31 6.26
C LEU A 72 5.15 3.84 5.38
N GLY A 73 5.71 4.74 4.56
CA GLY A 73 6.86 4.49 3.70
C GLY A 73 6.49 4.13 2.26
N VAL A 74 7.39 4.44 1.33
CA VAL A 74 7.21 4.32 -0.14
C VAL A 74 6.97 2.89 -0.60
N LEU A 75 7.48 1.90 0.13
CA LEU A 75 7.36 0.47 -0.18
C LEU A 75 6.13 -0.19 0.45
N ARG A 76 5.32 0.55 1.25
CA ARG A 76 4.11 -0.02 1.83
C ARG A 76 3.20 -0.52 0.72
N GLU A 77 2.89 -1.81 0.76
CA GLU A 77 2.01 -2.43 -0.21
C GLU A 77 0.57 -1.98 0.01
N VAL A 78 -0.09 -1.58 -1.06
CA VAL A 78 -1.47 -1.09 -1.07
C VAL A 78 -2.23 -1.75 -2.21
N CYS A 79 -3.50 -2.05 -1.97
CA CYS A 79 -4.42 -2.44 -3.01
C CYS A 79 -5.59 -1.44 -3.06
N ILE A 80 -5.88 -0.93 -4.25
CA ILE A 80 -7.08 -0.15 -4.53
C ILE A 80 -8.09 -1.04 -5.24
N ALA A 81 -9.32 -1.07 -4.72
CA ALA A 81 -10.48 -1.59 -5.43
C ALA A 81 -11.43 -0.42 -5.71
N ARG A 82 -11.67 -0.16 -7.00
CA ARG A 82 -12.46 0.96 -7.48
C ARG A 82 -13.66 0.47 -8.26
N GLU A 83 -14.82 1.11 -8.08
CA GLU A 83 -16.05 0.82 -8.84
C GLU A 83 -16.43 -0.68 -8.81
N LEU A 84 -16.24 -1.35 -7.67
CA LEU A 84 -16.56 -2.77 -7.48
C LEU A 84 -17.98 -3.09 -7.97
N THR A 85 -18.10 -4.19 -8.69
CA THR A 85 -19.35 -4.69 -9.29
C THR A 85 -19.98 -3.78 -10.37
N LYS A 86 -19.26 -2.74 -10.82
CA LYS A 86 -19.69 -1.83 -11.88
C LYS A 86 -18.88 -2.02 -13.16
N THR A 87 -19.28 -1.37 -14.26
CA THR A 87 -18.63 -1.49 -15.59
C THR A 87 -17.14 -1.17 -15.58
N PHE A 88 -16.71 -0.24 -14.72
CA PHE A 88 -15.32 0.20 -14.65
C PHE A 88 -14.60 -0.34 -13.41
N GLU A 89 -14.99 -1.54 -12.95
CA GLU A 89 -14.32 -2.20 -11.86
C GLU A 89 -12.82 -2.33 -12.11
N THR A 90 -12.04 -1.93 -11.11
CA THR A 90 -10.59 -2.01 -11.16
C THR A 90 -10.08 -2.45 -9.80
N VAL A 91 -9.25 -3.50 -9.78
CA VAL A 91 -8.50 -3.92 -8.59
C VAL A 91 -7.03 -3.90 -8.95
N ARG A 92 -6.24 -3.10 -8.24
CA ARG A 92 -4.80 -2.99 -8.47
C ARG A 92 -4.04 -2.99 -7.15
N ARG A 93 -3.03 -3.86 -7.08
CA ARG A 93 -2.10 -4.00 -5.95
C ARG A 93 -0.70 -3.65 -6.41
N ASP A 94 -0.01 -2.81 -5.63
CA ASP A 94 1.39 -2.42 -5.85
C ASP A 94 1.91 -1.71 -4.58
N THR A 95 3.15 -1.20 -4.62
CA THR A 95 3.62 -0.24 -3.61
C THR A 95 2.78 1.03 -3.64
N VAL A 96 2.68 1.73 -2.52
CA VAL A 96 1.90 2.99 -2.47
C VAL A 96 2.43 4.02 -3.47
N ALA A 97 3.75 4.09 -3.69
CA ALA A 97 4.34 4.99 -4.68
C ALA A 97 3.82 4.69 -6.09
N ASN A 98 3.86 3.43 -6.53
CA ASN A 98 3.38 3.03 -7.85
C ASN A 98 1.87 3.22 -8.01
N ILE A 99 1.09 2.92 -6.97
CA ILE A 99 -0.37 3.14 -6.98
C ILE A 99 -0.68 4.63 -7.09
N ARG A 100 0.00 5.48 -6.32
CA ARG A 100 -0.16 6.94 -6.36
C ARG A 100 0.14 7.50 -7.76
N ASP A 101 1.26 7.10 -8.34
CA ASP A 101 1.69 7.60 -9.66
C ASP A 101 0.73 7.12 -10.76
N TRP A 102 0.23 5.88 -10.67
CA TRP A 102 -0.80 5.38 -11.57
C TRP A 102 -2.12 6.18 -11.44
N VAL A 103 -2.58 6.48 -10.21
CA VAL A 103 -3.79 7.29 -10.00
C VAL A 103 -3.59 8.71 -10.50
N LYS A 104 -2.41 9.33 -10.28
CA LYS A 104 -2.08 10.68 -10.76
C LYS A 104 -1.98 10.74 -12.29
N GLY A 105 -1.50 9.67 -12.93
CA GLY A 105 -1.28 9.59 -14.38
C GLY A 105 -2.54 9.49 -15.23
N ASP A 106 -3.68 9.09 -14.66
CA ASP A 106 -4.94 8.96 -15.39
C ASP A 106 -6.12 9.48 -14.57
N ALA A 107 -6.73 10.60 -15.03
CA ALA A 107 -7.87 11.22 -14.37
C ALA A 107 -9.10 10.29 -14.24
N ASN A 108 -9.21 9.24 -15.06
CA ASN A 108 -10.27 8.25 -14.92
C ASN A 108 -10.09 7.38 -13.68
N GLN A 109 -8.85 7.19 -13.25
CA GLN A 109 -8.52 6.46 -12.02
C GLN A 109 -8.79 7.27 -10.75
N GLN A 110 -9.15 8.55 -10.88
CA GLN A 110 -9.53 9.44 -9.77
C GLN A 110 -11.05 9.55 -9.60
N ARG A 111 -11.84 8.72 -10.27
CA ARG A 111 -13.31 8.77 -10.25
C ARG A 111 -13.89 7.51 -9.64
N GLY A 112 -15.11 7.63 -9.12
CA GLY A 112 -15.86 6.50 -8.57
C GLY A 112 -15.65 6.30 -7.07
N GLU A 113 -16.03 5.14 -6.57
CA GLU A 113 -15.94 4.78 -5.15
C GLU A 113 -14.73 3.89 -4.92
N PHE A 114 -13.99 4.14 -3.83
CA PHE A 114 -12.76 3.45 -3.52
C PHE A 114 -12.86 2.64 -2.22
N VAL A 115 -12.33 1.43 -2.29
CA VAL A 115 -11.85 0.69 -1.13
C VAL A 115 -10.33 0.67 -1.22
N VAL A 116 -9.66 1.22 -0.22
CA VAL A 116 -8.20 1.24 -0.13
C VAL A 116 -7.79 0.25 0.95
N MET A 117 -6.92 -0.69 0.60
CA MET A 117 -6.41 -1.69 1.53
C MET A 117 -4.91 -1.52 1.66
N ILE A 118 -4.42 -1.46 2.91
CA ILE A 118 -3.00 -1.27 3.23
C ILE A 118 -2.51 -2.57 3.88
N ALA A 119 -1.46 -3.15 3.32
CA ALA A 119 -0.86 -4.37 3.85
C ALA A 119 -0.33 -4.19 5.28
N PRO A 120 -0.21 -5.27 6.06
CA PRO A 120 0.53 -5.28 7.32
C PRO A 120 1.95 -4.74 7.16
N ASP A 121 2.60 -4.42 8.28
CA ASP A 121 4.00 -4.03 8.27
C ASP A 121 4.89 -5.23 7.92
N SER A 122 5.44 -5.24 6.71
CA SER A 122 6.33 -6.31 6.23
C SER A 122 7.71 -6.33 6.94
N GLN A 123 8.06 -5.26 7.67
CA GLN A 123 9.33 -5.23 8.42
C GLN A 123 9.38 -6.28 9.55
N LYS A 124 8.22 -6.72 10.06
CA LYS A 124 8.16 -7.80 11.05
C LYS A 124 8.47 -9.20 10.48
N GLU A 125 8.43 -9.36 9.15
CA GLU A 125 8.70 -10.63 8.45
C GLU A 125 9.98 -10.62 7.59
N GLY A 126 10.90 -9.64 7.82
CA GLY A 126 12.15 -9.53 7.05
C GLY A 126 12.05 -8.69 5.77
N GLY A 127 11.07 -7.79 5.68
CA GLY A 127 10.95 -6.83 4.57
C GLY A 127 12.05 -5.75 4.57
N VAL A 128 12.22 -5.10 3.43
CA VAL A 128 13.23 -4.05 3.23
C VAL A 128 12.76 -2.75 3.91
N SER A 129 13.55 -2.21 4.84
CA SER A 129 13.25 -0.92 5.48
C SER A 129 13.39 0.24 4.49
N ASP A 130 12.71 1.37 4.75
CA ASP A 130 12.86 2.57 3.93
C ASP A 130 14.32 3.07 3.87
N GLU A 131 15.08 2.91 4.96
CA GLU A 131 16.51 3.25 5.01
C GLU A 131 17.33 2.34 4.09
N ALA A 132 17.10 1.03 4.15
CA ALA A 132 17.75 0.06 3.27
C ALA A 132 17.38 0.30 1.81
N PHE A 133 16.13 0.66 1.53
CA PHE A 133 15.67 0.98 0.18
C PHE A 133 16.31 2.27 -0.36
N ASN A 134 16.35 3.34 0.43
CA ASN A 134 16.98 4.59 0.04
C ASN A 134 18.48 4.42 -0.24
N LEU A 135 19.16 3.64 0.61
CA LEU A 135 20.56 3.29 0.38
C LEU A 135 20.73 2.45 -0.89
N LEU A 136 19.85 1.50 -1.13
CA LEU A 136 19.86 0.66 -2.33
C LEU A 136 19.75 1.50 -3.61
N ARG A 137 18.84 2.46 -3.64
CA ARG A 137 18.68 3.36 -4.79
C ARG A 137 19.90 4.24 -5.01
N ALA A 138 20.40 4.88 -3.96
CA ALA A 138 21.59 5.72 -4.03
C ALA A 138 22.82 4.94 -4.54
N LEU A 139 22.96 3.68 -4.13
CA LEU A 139 24.05 2.83 -4.62
C LEU A 139 23.82 2.33 -6.05
N ALA A 140 22.57 2.13 -6.46
CA ALA A 140 22.26 1.68 -7.81
C ALA A 140 22.49 2.75 -8.89
N ASP A 141 22.49 4.03 -8.51
CA ASP A 141 22.86 5.15 -9.39
C ASP A 141 24.37 5.16 -9.72
N GLU A 142 25.21 4.58 -8.83
CA GLU A 142 26.67 4.60 -8.95
C GLU A 142 27.29 3.22 -9.25
N LEU A 143 26.57 2.14 -8.96
CA LEU A 143 27.06 0.76 -9.03
C LEU A 143 26.13 -0.13 -9.84
N PRO A 144 26.65 -1.23 -10.43
CA PRO A 144 25.78 -2.25 -11.02
C PRO A 144 24.73 -2.75 -10.04
N PRO A 145 23.46 -2.94 -10.45
CA PRO A 145 22.33 -3.28 -9.56
C PRO A 145 22.59 -4.49 -8.66
N ARG A 146 23.28 -5.52 -9.16
CA ARG A 146 23.65 -6.70 -8.37
C ARG A 146 24.61 -6.36 -7.23
N LYS A 147 25.57 -5.43 -7.48
CA LYS A 147 26.56 -5.03 -6.47
C LYS A 147 25.92 -4.15 -5.41
N ALA A 148 25.05 -3.22 -5.79
CA ALA A 148 24.26 -2.41 -4.87
C ALA A 148 23.40 -3.29 -3.97
N ALA A 149 22.66 -4.25 -4.55
CA ALA A 149 21.83 -5.20 -3.81
C ALA A 149 22.64 -6.05 -2.82
N GLN A 150 23.86 -6.50 -3.20
CA GLN A 150 24.72 -7.29 -2.30
C GLN A 150 25.20 -6.47 -1.11
N ILE A 151 25.67 -5.22 -1.34
CA ILE A 151 26.16 -4.35 -0.26
C ILE A 151 25.05 -4.07 0.77
N VAL A 152 23.85 -3.74 0.31
CA VAL A 152 22.72 -3.47 1.20
C VAL A 152 22.26 -4.74 1.92
N ALA A 153 22.26 -5.88 1.24
CA ALA A 153 21.91 -7.16 1.84
C ALA A 153 22.84 -7.52 3.00
N ASP A 154 24.15 -7.36 2.78
CA ASP A 154 25.18 -7.66 3.81
C ASP A 154 25.07 -6.69 5.01
N HIS A 155 24.74 -5.42 4.75
CA HIS A 155 24.64 -4.41 5.81
C HIS A 155 23.39 -4.57 6.68
N TYR A 156 22.25 -4.90 6.07
CA TYR A 156 20.96 -5.00 6.77
C TYR A 156 20.52 -6.43 7.11
N GLY A 157 21.31 -7.44 6.76
CA GLY A 157 20.94 -8.85 6.98
C GLY A 157 19.78 -9.31 6.10
N LEU A 158 19.65 -8.75 4.90
CA LEU A 158 18.58 -9.03 3.96
C LEU A 158 19.04 -10.02 2.87
N LYS A 159 18.09 -10.51 2.05
CA LYS A 159 18.41 -11.34 0.89
C LYS A 159 18.71 -10.47 -0.33
N SER A 160 19.92 -10.58 -0.87
CA SER A 160 20.36 -9.82 -2.06
C SER A 160 19.45 -10.05 -3.27
N ARG A 161 18.84 -11.23 -3.42
CA ARG A 161 17.89 -11.55 -4.48
C ARG A 161 16.63 -10.65 -4.41
N ASP A 162 16.10 -10.45 -3.21
CA ASP A 162 14.87 -9.69 -3.00
C ASP A 162 15.11 -8.20 -3.30
N LEU A 163 16.25 -7.67 -2.86
CA LEU A 163 16.70 -6.31 -3.17
C LEU A 163 16.93 -6.09 -4.67
N TYR A 164 17.52 -7.06 -5.35
CA TYR A 164 17.73 -7.01 -6.80
C TYR A 164 16.41 -7.00 -7.57
N GLN A 165 15.41 -7.80 -7.15
CA GLN A 165 14.08 -7.80 -7.77
C GLN A 165 13.36 -6.45 -7.60
N ILE A 166 13.54 -5.78 -6.46
CA ILE A 166 12.98 -4.44 -6.24
C ILE A 166 13.53 -3.42 -7.27
N LEU A 167 14.83 -3.48 -7.58
CA LEU A 167 15.43 -2.58 -8.58
C LEU A 167 14.91 -2.83 -10.00
N ILE A 168 14.74 -4.10 -10.40
CA ILE A 168 14.30 -4.45 -11.77
C ILE A 168 12.82 -4.14 -12.00
N ASN A 169 11.98 -4.31 -10.99
CA ASN A 169 10.53 -4.09 -11.13
C ASN A 169 10.15 -2.60 -11.16
N GLN A 170 11.11 -1.68 -11.07
CA GLN A 170 10.91 -0.23 -11.15
C GLN A 170 11.34 0.38 -12.51
N GLU A 171 11.92 -0.41 -13.41
CA GLU A 171 12.13 -0.05 -14.81
C GLU A 171 10.90 -0.42 -15.67
#